data_a640f5f478ddc5b61e807d7027b09f56
#
_entry.id   a640f5f478ddc5b61e807d7027b09f56
#
_cell.length_a   1.000
_cell.length_b   1.000
_cell.length_c   1.000
_cell.angle_alpha   90.00
_cell.angle_beta   90.00
_cell.angle_gamma   90.00
#
_symmetry.space_group_name_H-M   'P 1'
#
loop_
_entity.id
_entity.type
_entity.pdbx_description
1 polymer ?
#
loop_
_entity_poly.entity_id
_entity_poly.type
_entity_poly.pdbx_seq_one_letter_code
_entity_poly.pdbx_strand_id
1 'polypeptide(L)'
;ADAKGTSMKVTIAGNATDGTAVEFTATGRTIRFQGFLRAYVETTKLADGRDVADNAERHLPQLSKGDTLGADKVEAEGHSTNPPARYNEASLVKKMEDLGIGRPSTYASIIKTIQDRGYVYSRGNALVPSWVAFAVVGLMEKSFAALVDYDFTSSMEDELDDIAAGNEVG
;
A
#
# COMPACT_ATOMS: atom_id res chain seq x y z
N ALA A 1 3.72 -24.68 -4.63
CA ALA A 1 5.12 -24.34 -4.90
C ALA A 1 5.26 -22.81 -5.02
N ASP A 2 6.39 -22.28 -4.61
CA ASP A 2 6.68 -20.85 -4.65
C ASP A 2 6.83 -20.35 -6.09
N ALA A 3 6.43 -19.09 -6.32
CA ALA A 3 6.66 -18.44 -7.60
C ALA A 3 8.13 -18.08 -7.76
N LYS A 4 8.68 -18.24 -8.97
CA LYS A 4 10.06 -17.90 -9.29
C LYS A 4 10.09 -16.86 -10.40
N GLY A 5 10.77 -15.75 -10.17
CA GLY A 5 10.92 -14.66 -11.12
C GLY A 5 12.33 -14.08 -11.10
N THR A 6 12.62 -13.28 -12.11
CA THR A 6 13.85 -12.50 -12.22
C THR A 6 13.48 -11.03 -12.33
N SER A 7 14.13 -10.18 -11.56
CA SER A 7 14.05 -8.72 -11.70
C SER A 7 15.33 -8.21 -12.37
N MET A 8 15.20 -7.32 -13.33
CA MET A 8 16.31 -6.68 -14.00
C MET A 8 16.13 -5.17 -13.91
N LYS A 9 17.16 -4.47 -13.50
CA LYS A 9 17.24 -3.00 -13.56
C LYS A 9 18.34 -2.63 -14.54
N VAL A 10 17.97 -1.85 -15.53
CA VAL A 10 18.88 -1.35 -16.58
C VAL A 10 19.07 0.14 -16.36
N THR A 11 20.31 0.58 -16.34
CA THR A 11 20.69 1.99 -16.36
C THR A 11 21.34 2.29 -17.71
N ILE A 12 20.82 3.25 -18.44
CA ILE A 12 21.27 3.66 -19.77
C ILE A 12 21.86 5.07 -19.62
N ALA A 13 23.15 5.19 -19.79
CA ALA A 13 23.84 6.48 -19.76
C ALA A 13 24.07 6.96 -21.19
N GLY A 14 23.92 8.25 -21.41
CA GLY A 14 24.14 8.89 -22.71
C GLY A 14 24.46 10.37 -22.56
N ASN A 15 24.70 11.02 -23.69
CA ASN A 15 24.84 12.45 -23.74
C ASN A 15 23.80 13.06 -24.66
N ALA A 16 23.17 14.13 -24.22
CA ALA A 16 22.29 14.93 -25.07
C ALA A 16 23.12 15.69 -26.14
N THR A 17 22.46 16.24 -27.13
CA THR A 17 23.12 16.98 -28.24
C THR A 17 23.90 18.20 -27.80
N ASP A 18 23.57 18.77 -26.64
CA ASP A 18 24.29 19.88 -26.00
C ASP A 18 25.46 19.43 -25.09
N GLY A 19 25.76 18.13 -25.08
CA GLY A 19 26.81 17.54 -24.25
C GLY A 19 26.39 17.22 -22.80
N THR A 20 25.15 17.51 -22.41
CA THR A 20 24.67 17.21 -21.07
C THR A 20 24.57 15.69 -20.87
N ALA A 21 25.14 15.18 -19.79
CA ALA A 21 25.01 13.78 -19.42
C ALA A 21 23.57 13.46 -18.99
N VAL A 22 22.98 12.42 -19.57
CA VAL A 22 21.63 11.95 -19.25
C VAL A 22 21.66 10.49 -18.84
N GLU A 23 20.78 10.13 -17.92
CA GLU A 23 20.63 8.77 -17.45
C GLU A 23 19.16 8.37 -17.47
N PHE A 24 18.88 7.22 -18.07
CA PHE A 24 17.56 6.62 -18.06
C PHE A 24 17.60 5.31 -17.30
N THR A 25 16.56 5.00 -16.56
CA THR A 25 16.44 3.72 -15.85
C THR A 25 15.17 2.98 -16.29
N ALA A 26 15.32 1.68 -16.53
CA ALA A 26 14.21 0.80 -16.78
C ALA A 26 14.28 -0.38 -15.83
N THR A 27 13.13 -0.77 -15.27
CA THR A 27 13.00 -1.95 -14.42
C THR A 27 11.99 -2.88 -15.02
N GLY A 28 12.38 -4.15 -15.18
CA GLY A 28 11.50 -5.22 -15.66
C GLY A 28 11.52 -6.39 -14.69
N ARG A 29 10.39 -7.08 -14.61
CA ARG A 29 10.23 -8.29 -13.83
C ARG A 29 9.60 -9.37 -14.71
N THR A 30 10.22 -10.55 -14.73
CA THR A 30 9.71 -11.70 -15.47
C THR A 30 9.46 -12.84 -14.50
N ILE A 31 8.24 -13.35 -14.45
CA ILE A 31 7.89 -14.53 -13.67
C ILE A 31 8.17 -15.76 -14.55
N ARG A 32 9.16 -16.56 -14.18
CA ARG A 32 9.50 -17.81 -14.91
C ARG A 32 8.63 -19.00 -14.50
N PHE A 33 8.18 -19.00 -13.26
CA PHE A 33 7.33 -20.04 -12.72
C PHE A 33 6.30 -19.40 -11.78
N GLN A 34 5.03 -19.49 -12.15
CA GLN A 34 3.94 -18.81 -11.45
C GLN A 34 3.64 -19.43 -10.08
N GLY A 35 3.95 -20.73 -9.87
CA GLY A 35 3.67 -21.37 -8.60
C GLY A 35 2.23 -21.14 -8.11
N PHE A 36 2.08 -20.72 -6.87
CA PHE A 36 0.78 -20.40 -6.26
C PHE A 36 0.10 -19.18 -6.90
N LEU A 37 0.85 -18.26 -7.52
CA LEU A 37 0.28 -17.09 -8.19
C LEU A 37 -0.66 -17.45 -9.34
N ARG A 38 -0.53 -18.67 -9.91
CA ARG A 38 -1.43 -19.13 -10.95
C ARG A 38 -2.90 -19.17 -10.50
N ALA A 39 -3.14 -19.36 -9.21
CA ALA A 39 -4.49 -19.35 -8.64
C ALA A 39 -5.06 -17.94 -8.43
N TYR A 40 -4.22 -16.90 -8.48
CA TYR A 40 -4.58 -15.50 -8.17
C TYR A 40 -4.58 -14.57 -9.38
N VAL A 41 -4.17 -15.05 -10.56
CA VAL A 41 -4.05 -14.22 -11.79
C VAL A 41 -5.42 -13.68 -12.28
N GLU A 42 -6.54 -14.24 -11.85
CA GLU A 42 -7.86 -13.79 -12.31
C GLU A 42 -8.46 -12.60 -11.52
N THR A 43 -7.86 -12.16 -10.43
CA THR A 43 -8.54 -11.23 -9.49
C THR A 43 -7.96 -9.83 -9.37
N THR A 44 -6.98 -9.45 -10.18
CA THR A 44 -6.36 -8.12 -10.08
C THR A 44 -6.92 -7.10 -11.08
N LYS A 45 -8.18 -7.21 -11.43
CA LYS A 45 -8.92 -6.08 -12.02
C LYS A 45 -9.53 -5.29 -10.89
N LEU A 46 -8.94 -4.13 -10.58
CA LEU A 46 -9.59 -3.14 -9.73
C LEU A 46 -10.95 -2.79 -10.35
N ALA A 47 -11.97 -2.63 -9.50
CA ALA A 47 -13.33 -2.23 -9.90
C ALA A 47 -13.41 -0.87 -10.62
N ASP A 48 -12.30 -0.19 -10.83
CA ASP A 48 -12.14 1.13 -11.47
C ASP A 48 -11.58 1.04 -12.90
N GLY A 49 -11.41 -0.15 -13.46
CA GLY A 49 -10.95 -0.30 -14.85
C GLY A 49 -9.52 0.21 -15.12
N ARG A 50 -8.81 0.67 -14.10
CA ARG A 50 -7.38 0.99 -14.20
C ARG A 50 -6.61 -0.28 -13.91
N ASP A 51 -5.86 -0.74 -14.89
CA ASP A 51 -4.80 -1.70 -14.64
C ASP A 51 -3.93 -1.14 -13.51
N VAL A 52 -3.57 -1.99 -12.54
CA VAL A 52 -2.51 -1.66 -11.59
C VAL A 52 -1.22 -1.62 -12.41
N ALA A 53 -1.02 -0.52 -13.11
CA ALA A 53 0.03 -0.36 -14.12
C ALA A 53 1.44 -0.34 -13.51
N ASP A 54 1.55 -0.38 -12.19
CA ASP A 54 2.85 -0.40 -11.51
C ASP A 54 3.47 -1.81 -11.41
N ASN A 55 2.71 -2.86 -11.71
CA ASN A 55 3.18 -4.25 -11.72
C ASN A 55 2.91 -4.99 -13.03
N ALA A 56 2.52 -4.30 -14.11
CA ALA A 56 2.50 -4.91 -15.43
C ALA A 56 3.90 -5.46 -15.70
N GLU A 57 4.00 -6.74 -16.01
CA GLU A 57 5.25 -7.40 -16.36
C GLU A 57 5.88 -6.66 -17.56
N ARG A 58 6.75 -5.71 -17.28
CA ARG A 58 7.55 -5.07 -18.32
C ARG A 58 8.64 -6.04 -18.70
N HIS A 59 8.44 -6.73 -19.82
CA HIS A 59 9.45 -7.58 -20.39
C HIS A 59 10.56 -6.72 -20.97
N LEU A 60 11.70 -6.70 -20.32
CA LEU A 60 12.91 -6.11 -20.90
C LEU A 60 13.62 -7.17 -21.75
N PRO A 61 14.21 -6.78 -22.91
CA PRO A 61 15.04 -7.66 -23.69
C PRO A 61 16.27 -8.08 -22.87
N GLN A 62 16.92 -9.16 -23.27
CA GLN A 62 18.21 -9.54 -22.68
C GLN A 62 19.26 -8.52 -23.08
N LEU A 63 19.79 -7.81 -22.11
CA LEU A 63 20.83 -6.80 -22.29
C LEU A 63 22.04 -7.18 -21.43
N SER A 64 23.23 -6.89 -21.97
CA SER A 64 24.50 -7.05 -21.31
C SER A 64 25.12 -5.70 -20.99
N LYS A 65 25.96 -5.67 -19.95
CA LYS A 65 26.68 -4.44 -19.61
C LYS A 65 27.60 -4.03 -20.77
N GLY A 66 27.43 -2.82 -21.26
CA GLY A 66 28.23 -2.27 -22.38
C GLY A 66 27.53 -2.33 -23.75
N ASP A 67 26.30 -2.89 -23.80
CA ASP A 67 25.51 -2.83 -25.04
C ASP A 67 25.18 -1.39 -25.40
N THR A 68 25.26 -1.08 -26.68
CA THR A 68 24.86 0.24 -27.21
C THR A 68 23.41 0.18 -27.67
N LEU A 69 22.60 1.10 -27.17
CA LEU A 69 21.18 1.22 -27.51
C LEU A 69 20.92 2.45 -28.35
N GLY A 70 20.09 2.32 -29.38
CA GLY A 70 19.58 3.45 -30.16
C GLY A 70 18.29 3.97 -29.50
N ALA A 71 18.15 5.29 -29.40
CA ALA A 71 16.90 5.91 -29.00
C ALA A 71 16.09 6.28 -30.24
N ASP A 72 14.97 5.60 -30.47
CA ASP A 72 14.07 5.89 -31.60
C ASP A 72 13.23 7.14 -31.32
N LYS A 73 12.84 7.34 -30.07
CA LYS A 73 12.02 8.46 -29.64
C LYS A 73 12.27 8.78 -28.17
N VAL A 74 12.37 10.05 -27.85
CA VAL A 74 12.41 10.58 -26.49
C VAL A 74 11.29 11.60 -26.33
N GLU A 75 10.39 11.36 -25.41
CA GLU A 75 9.26 12.25 -25.11
C GLU A 75 9.34 12.69 -23.64
N ALA A 76 9.05 13.96 -23.40
CA ALA A 76 8.90 14.50 -22.06
C ALA A 76 7.44 14.32 -21.63
N GLU A 77 7.20 13.46 -20.67
CA GLU A 77 5.87 13.30 -20.06
C GLU A 77 5.83 13.98 -18.69
N GLY A 78 4.86 14.86 -18.52
CA GLY A 78 4.61 15.50 -17.23
C GLY A 78 3.87 14.53 -16.29
N HIS A 79 4.44 14.27 -15.13
CA HIS A 79 3.79 13.49 -14.09
C HIS A 79 3.53 14.37 -12.88
N SER A 80 2.34 14.21 -12.28
CA SER A 80 2.02 14.79 -10.98
C SER A 80 1.89 13.66 -9.95
N THR A 81 2.34 13.92 -8.74
CA THR A 81 2.15 12.99 -7.64
C THR A 81 0.67 12.94 -7.26
N ASN A 82 0.15 11.75 -7.09
CA ASN A 82 -1.18 11.57 -6.54
C ASN A 82 -1.10 11.46 -5.00
N PRO A 83 -2.10 11.97 -4.27
CA PRO A 83 -2.16 11.72 -2.84
C PRO A 83 -2.27 10.22 -2.56
N PRO A 84 -1.87 9.75 -1.36
CA PRO A 84 -2.05 8.36 -0.97
C PRO A 84 -3.51 7.92 -1.15
N ALA A 85 -3.70 6.69 -1.58
CA ALA A 85 -5.04 6.12 -1.71
C ALA A 85 -5.74 6.10 -0.35
N ARG A 86 -7.05 6.35 -0.34
CA ARG A 86 -7.85 6.20 0.87
C ARG A 86 -7.90 4.73 1.29
N TYR A 87 -8.07 4.50 2.58
CA TYR A 87 -8.31 3.15 3.07
C TYR A 87 -9.62 2.59 2.51
N ASN A 88 -9.62 1.32 2.22
CA ASN A 88 -10.81 0.47 2.16
C ASN A 88 -10.86 -0.40 3.42
N GLU A 89 -11.92 -1.16 3.63
CA GLU A 89 -12.05 -1.99 4.83
C GLU A 89 -10.86 -2.95 5.02
N ALA A 90 -10.43 -3.62 3.96
CA ALA A 90 -9.30 -4.57 4.03
C ALA A 90 -7.97 -3.88 4.36
N SER A 91 -7.68 -2.74 3.73
CA SER A 91 -6.45 -2.00 4.00
C SER A 91 -6.47 -1.32 5.37
N LEU A 92 -7.65 -0.95 5.89
CA LEU A 92 -7.80 -0.44 7.26
C LEU A 92 -7.56 -1.54 8.29
N VAL A 93 -8.13 -2.74 8.09
CA VAL A 93 -7.87 -3.90 8.95
C VAL A 93 -6.37 -4.20 8.99
N LYS A 94 -5.72 -4.27 7.83
CA LYS A 94 -4.28 -4.48 7.77
C LYS A 94 -3.50 -3.41 8.54
N LYS A 95 -3.90 -2.13 8.42
CA LYS A 95 -3.24 -1.04 9.14
C LYS A 95 -3.45 -1.15 10.65
N MET A 96 -4.64 -1.56 11.09
CA MET A 96 -4.91 -1.82 12.52
C MET A 96 -4.07 -2.97 13.04
N GLU A 97 -3.95 -4.06 12.27
CA GLU A 97 -3.09 -5.20 12.60
C GLU A 97 -1.62 -4.77 12.70
N ASP A 98 -1.11 -4.02 11.72
CA ASP A 98 0.27 -3.48 11.71
C ASP A 98 0.56 -2.58 12.92
N LEU A 99 -0.46 -1.95 13.50
CA LEU A 99 -0.37 -1.07 14.67
C LEU A 99 -0.69 -1.77 15.99
N GLY A 100 -1.07 -3.07 15.99
CA GLY A 100 -1.50 -3.79 17.18
C GLY A 100 -2.82 -3.31 17.77
N ILE A 101 -3.65 -2.60 17.00
CA ILE A 101 -4.93 -2.03 17.44
C ILE A 101 -6.07 -2.96 17.07
N GLY A 102 -6.81 -3.44 18.06
CA GLY A 102 -7.85 -4.44 17.87
C GLY A 102 -7.31 -5.85 17.64
N ARG A 103 -8.22 -6.78 17.46
CA ARG A 103 -7.92 -8.20 17.22
C ARG A 103 -8.84 -8.73 16.09
N PRO A 104 -8.56 -9.89 15.50
CA PRO A 104 -9.39 -10.46 14.44
C PRO A 104 -10.89 -10.50 14.77
N SER A 105 -11.23 -10.73 16.02
CA SER A 105 -12.61 -10.77 16.52
C SER A 105 -13.29 -9.39 16.59
N THR A 106 -12.51 -8.29 16.62
CA THR A 106 -13.04 -6.93 16.82
C THR A 106 -12.97 -6.04 15.60
N TYR A 107 -12.14 -6.34 14.60
CA TYR A 107 -11.97 -5.46 13.43
C TYR A 107 -13.28 -5.11 12.72
N ALA A 108 -14.13 -6.09 12.46
CA ALA A 108 -15.40 -5.86 11.78
C ALA A 108 -16.34 -4.97 12.60
N SER A 109 -16.39 -5.16 13.93
CA SER A 109 -17.22 -4.36 14.82
C SER A 109 -16.72 -2.93 14.97
N ILE A 110 -15.41 -2.71 14.94
CA ILE A 110 -14.79 -1.37 14.95
C ILE A 110 -15.19 -0.61 13.68
N ILE A 111 -14.99 -1.22 12.52
CA ILE A 111 -15.33 -0.60 11.23
C ILE A 111 -16.83 -0.27 11.18
N LYS A 112 -17.68 -1.23 11.56
CA LYS A 112 -19.11 -1.01 11.63
C LYS A 112 -19.48 0.15 12.56
N THR A 113 -18.84 0.23 13.73
CA THR A 113 -19.10 1.28 14.72
C THR A 113 -18.79 2.67 14.17
N ILE A 114 -17.65 2.86 13.50
CA ILE A 114 -17.30 4.18 12.94
C ILE A 114 -18.22 4.58 11.79
N GLN A 115 -18.75 3.62 11.04
CA GLN A 115 -19.74 3.84 9.99
C GLN A 115 -21.12 4.17 10.60
N ASP A 116 -21.60 3.36 11.54
CA ASP A 116 -22.91 3.54 12.20
C ASP A 116 -23.00 4.91 12.94
N ARG A 117 -21.88 5.38 13.48
CA ARG A 117 -21.78 6.70 14.14
C ARG A 117 -21.61 7.86 13.15
N GLY A 118 -21.56 7.58 11.85
CA GLY A 118 -21.39 8.60 10.82
C GLY A 118 -20.01 9.27 10.81
N TYR A 119 -19.00 8.69 11.45
CA TYR A 119 -17.63 9.19 11.40
C TYR A 119 -17.01 8.92 10.05
N VAL A 120 -17.36 7.79 9.44
CA VAL A 120 -16.86 7.37 8.13
C VAL A 120 -18.02 6.91 7.26
N TYR A 121 -17.98 7.23 5.99
CA TYR A 121 -18.91 6.72 4.99
C TYR A 121 -18.15 6.10 3.81
N SER A 122 -18.78 5.14 3.13
CA SER A 122 -18.20 4.48 1.96
C SER A 122 -18.50 5.25 0.69
N ARG A 123 -17.49 5.48 -0.13
CA ARG A 123 -17.60 5.99 -1.49
C ARG A 123 -16.96 4.97 -2.45
N GLY A 124 -17.78 4.14 -3.07
CA GLY A 124 -17.28 2.93 -3.71
C GLY A 124 -16.62 2.03 -2.66
N ASN A 125 -15.40 1.61 -2.88
CA ASN A 125 -14.63 0.82 -1.92
C ASN A 125 -13.84 1.67 -0.92
N ALA A 126 -13.80 3.00 -1.08
CA ALA A 126 -13.01 3.87 -0.24
C ALA A 126 -13.78 4.31 1.00
N LEU A 127 -13.13 4.32 2.15
CA LEU A 127 -13.62 4.88 3.40
C LEU A 127 -13.26 6.37 3.44
N VAL A 128 -14.27 7.21 3.61
CA VAL A 128 -14.12 8.67 3.61
C VAL A 128 -14.54 9.22 4.97
N PRO A 129 -13.65 9.90 5.69
CA PRO A 129 -14.01 10.53 6.97
C PRO A 129 -14.98 11.69 6.74
N SER A 130 -15.94 11.82 7.65
CA SER A 130 -16.90 12.90 7.68
C SER A 130 -16.34 14.12 8.44
N TRP A 131 -17.00 15.27 8.33
CA TRP A 131 -16.66 16.45 9.13
C TRP A 131 -16.75 16.20 10.63
N VAL A 132 -17.71 15.37 11.06
CA VAL A 132 -17.87 14.98 12.46
C VAL A 132 -16.64 14.22 12.95
N ALA A 133 -16.06 13.35 12.13
CA ALA A 133 -14.82 12.65 12.49
C ALA A 133 -13.68 13.62 12.78
N PHE A 134 -13.48 14.63 11.92
CA PHE A 134 -12.43 15.63 12.15
C PHE A 134 -12.66 16.43 13.44
N ALA A 135 -13.91 16.80 13.73
CA ALA A 135 -14.23 17.53 14.94
C ALA A 135 -14.00 16.67 16.20
N VAL A 136 -14.42 15.41 16.16
CA VAL A 136 -14.24 14.47 17.30
C VAL A 136 -12.77 14.16 17.51
N VAL A 137 -12.02 13.81 16.45
CA VAL A 137 -10.60 13.50 16.56
C VAL A 137 -9.83 14.72 17.07
N GLY A 138 -10.08 15.92 16.52
CA GLY A 138 -9.39 17.13 16.98
C GLY A 138 -9.71 17.49 18.45
N LEU A 139 -10.94 17.22 18.93
CA LEU A 139 -11.29 17.38 20.33
C LEU A 139 -10.56 16.36 21.22
N MET A 140 -10.51 15.10 20.77
CA MET A 140 -9.83 14.02 21.51
C MET A 140 -8.33 14.25 21.58
N GLU A 141 -7.68 14.59 20.49
CA GLU A 141 -6.23 14.92 20.45
C GLU A 141 -5.89 16.09 21.38
N LYS A 142 -6.76 17.11 21.44
CA LYS A 142 -6.54 18.29 22.29
C LYS A 142 -6.77 18.04 23.78
N SER A 143 -7.78 17.23 24.11
CA SER A 143 -8.26 17.11 25.50
C SER A 143 -7.93 15.76 26.14
N PHE A 144 -7.69 14.74 25.32
CA PHE A 144 -7.51 13.36 25.75
C PHE A 144 -6.44 12.65 24.91
N ALA A 145 -5.31 13.31 24.68
CA ALA A 145 -4.25 12.85 23.78
C ALA A 145 -3.82 11.40 24.06
N ALA A 146 -3.69 11.04 25.33
CA ALA A 146 -3.29 9.68 25.73
C ALA A 146 -4.30 8.59 25.30
N LEU A 147 -5.60 8.93 25.20
CA LEU A 147 -6.63 7.96 24.79
C LEU A 147 -6.70 7.72 23.28
N VAL A 148 -6.09 8.59 22.49
CA VAL A 148 -6.02 8.47 21.01
C VAL A 148 -4.63 8.10 20.53
N ASP A 149 -3.72 7.85 21.46
CA ASP A 149 -2.39 7.35 21.18
C ASP A 149 -2.44 5.89 20.72
N TYR A 150 -1.71 5.58 19.66
CA TYR A 150 -1.71 4.22 19.10
C TYR A 150 -0.94 3.25 19.98
N ASP A 151 0.18 3.69 20.55
CA ASP A 151 1.00 2.84 21.42
C ASP A 151 0.29 2.53 22.72
N PHE A 152 -0.48 3.48 23.27
CA PHE A 152 -1.34 3.24 24.44
C PHE A 152 -2.40 2.18 24.14
N THR A 153 -3.09 2.30 23.00
CA THR A 153 -4.13 1.33 22.62
C THR A 153 -3.54 -0.05 22.37
N SER A 154 -2.42 -0.13 21.64
CA SER A 154 -1.72 -1.39 21.38
C SER A 154 -1.26 -2.06 22.67
N SER A 155 -0.63 -1.31 23.58
CA SER A 155 -0.17 -1.84 24.85
C SER A 155 -1.32 -2.38 25.72
N MET A 156 -2.46 -1.69 25.71
CA MET A 156 -3.65 -2.15 26.43
C MET A 156 -4.22 -3.45 25.85
N GLU A 157 -4.23 -3.59 24.52
CA GLU A 157 -4.65 -4.84 23.85
C GLU A 157 -3.71 -6.00 24.19
N ASP A 158 -2.40 -5.77 24.26
CA ASP A 158 -1.40 -6.77 24.61
C ASP A 158 -1.53 -7.19 26.10
N GLU A 159 -1.75 -6.24 27.00
CA GLU A 159 -2.00 -6.50 28.43
C GLU A 159 -3.26 -7.34 28.64
N LEU A 160 -4.33 -7.05 27.91
CA LEU A 160 -5.56 -7.85 27.94
C LEU A 160 -5.35 -9.28 27.42
N ASP A 161 -4.52 -9.46 26.40
CA ASP A 161 -4.15 -10.79 25.91
C ASP A 161 -3.31 -11.56 26.95
N ASP A 162 -2.40 -10.91 27.65
CA ASP A 162 -1.60 -11.51 28.72
C ASP A 162 -2.45 -11.92 29.93
N ILE A 163 -3.42 -11.10 30.31
CA ILE A 163 -4.40 -11.46 31.33
C ILE A 163 -5.23 -12.68 30.89
N ALA A 164 -5.69 -12.68 29.64
CA ALA A 164 -6.46 -13.79 29.08
C ALA A 164 -5.66 -15.10 29.01
N ALA A 165 -4.34 -15.00 28.79
CA ALA A 165 -3.41 -16.13 28.77
C ALA A 165 -3.02 -16.60 30.21
N GLY A 166 -3.36 -15.83 31.24
CA GLY A 166 -3.00 -16.11 32.64
C GLY A 166 -1.55 -15.76 33.00
N ASN A 167 -0.90 -14.93 32.19
CA ASN A 167 0.47 -14.46 32.41
C ASN A 167 0.50 -13.30 33.41
N GLU A 168 -0.58 -12.53 33.51
CA GLU A 168 -0.74 -11.42 34.45
C GLU A 168 -2.06 -11.53 35.24
N VAL A 169 -2.06 -10.97 36.45
CA VAL A 169 -3.25 -10.83 37.28
C VAL A 169 -3.72 -9.39 37.15
N GLY A 170 -4.93 -9.19 36.66
CA GLY A 170 -5.55 -7.87 36.46
C GLY A 170 -5.85 -7.14 37.78
#